data_b99080b76b4af5cdd699c83f147ddaf9
#
_entry.id   b99080b76b4af5cdd699c83f147ddaf9
#
_cell.length_a   1.000
_cell.length_b   1.000
_cell.length_c   1.000
_cell.angle_alpha   90.00
_cell.angle_beta   90.00
_cell.angle_gamma   90.00
#
_symmetry.space_group_name_H-M   'P 1'
#
loop_
_entity.id
_entity.type
_entity.pdbx_description
1 polymer ?
#
loop_
_entity_poly.entity_id
_entity_poly.type
_entity_poly.pdbx_seq_one_letter_code
_entity_poly.pdbx_strand_id
1 'polypeptide(L)'
;MSKENIINKMTKLSSPWADIGTILGQTSISDYMFYLKKFKAKKGDIVAAESKLPTGEGRVIDVIVWGRIMEIVSTNDFLPNEATKELTEENISIQDTILPLTKNDSICTVKNLGYTENLAGKKMELIPLNYPVSPGGAVKYPSSQDLSKLLNADMKGKNPIFIGNLVARKDVDVYVSADNMVSRHVLVIGMT
;
A
#
# COMPACT_ATOMS: atom_id res chain seq x y z
N MET A 1 -17.35 30.50 19.81
CA MET A 1 -17.25 29.35 18.87
C MET A 1 -15.81 28.90 18.89
N SER A 2 -15.56 27.73 19.49
CA SER A 2 -14.23 27.24 19.85
C SER A 2 -13.42 26.78 18.63
N LYS A 3 -12.10 27.08 18.63
CA LYS A 3 -11.13 26.67 17.60
C LYS A 3 -11.05 25.14 17.39
N GLU A 4 -11.53 24.35 18.34
CA GLU A 4 -11.59 22.89 18.25
C GLU A 4 -12.58 22.36 17.20
N ASN A 5 -13.63 23.12 16.87
CA ASN A 5 -14.63 22.72 15.87
C ASN A 5 -14.13 22.90 14.40
N ILE A 6 -13.03 23.59 14.19
CA ILE A 6 -12.45 23.79 12.85
C ILE A 6 -11.49 22.67 12.51
N ILE A 7 -10.81 22.10 13.50
CA ILE A 7 -9.82 21.01 13.31
C ILE A 7 -10.52 19.68 12.99
N ASN A 8 -11.70 19.43 13.52
CA ASN A 8 -12.48 18.20 13.28
C ASN A 8 -13.24 18.16 11.94
N LYS A 9 -13.23 19.24 11.17
CA LYS A 9 -13.85 19.31 9.84
C LYS A 9 -12.89 19.05 8.69
N MET A 10 -11.60 18.77 8.99
CA MET A 10 -10.60 18.40 8.02
C MET A 10 -10.70 16.91 7.69
N THR A 11 -11.33 16.67 6.58
CA THR A 11 -11.12 15.55 5.68
C THR A 11 -11.48 14.16 6.18
N LYS A 12 -12.76 13.87 6.26
CA LYS A 12 -13.21 12.49 5.98
C LYS A 12 -12.95 12.23 4.50
N LEU A 13 -11.87 11.51 4.19
CA LEU A 13 -11.84 10.71 2.97
C LEU A 13 -13.14 9.91 2.93
N SER A 14 -13.82 9.88 1.79
CA SER A 14 -15.19 9.44 1.60
C SER A 14 -15.46 7.94 1.82
N SER A 15 -14.60 7.24 2.50
CA SER A 15 -14.83 5.92 3.09
C SER A 15 -13.69 5.63 4.06
N PRO A 16 -13.94 5.10 5.26
CA PRO A 16 -12.85 4.69 6.14
C PRO A 16 -12.14 3.51 5.50
N TRP A 17 -10.96 3.76 4.93
CA TRP A 17 -10.11 2.68 4.42
C TRP A 17 -9.83 1.68 5.53
N ALA A 18 -9.91 0.40 5.21
CA ALA A 18 -9.65 -0.65 6.17
C ALA A 18 -8.19 -0.57 6.65
N ASP A 19 -8.00 -0.49 7.96
CA ASP A 19 -6.70 -0.63 8.59
C ASP A 19 -6.24 -2.08 8.46
N ILE A 20 -5.11 -2.32 7.80
CA ILE A 20 -4.56 -3.64 7.54
C ILE A 20 -3.24 -3.90 8.26
N GLY A 21 -2.61 -2.89 8.83
CA GLY A 21 -1.33 -3.11 9.51
C GLY A 21 -0.69 -1.86 10.09
N THR A 22 0.52 -2.05 10.61
CA THR A 22 1.33 -0.99 11.22
C THR A 22 2.77 -1.09 10.72
N ILE A 23 3.35 0.05 10.34
CA ILE A 23 4.73 0.13 9.84
C ILE A 23 5.71 -0.23 10.94
N LEU A 24 6.68 -1.09 10.62
CA LEU A 24 7.75 -1.49 11.53
C LEU A 24 8.79 -0.37 11.71
N GLY A 25 9.64 -0.53 12.73
CA GLY A 25 10.56 0.52 13.18
C GLY A 25 11.65 0.95 12.18
N GLN A 26 11.94 0.13 11.14
CA GLN A 26 12.94 0.47 10.13
C GLN A 26 12.26 0.77 8.80
N THR A 27 12.53 1.95 8.24
CA THR A 27 11.96 2.43 6.98
C THR A 27 13.03 3.09 6.12
N SER A 28 12.85 3.05 4.81
CA SER A 28 13.69 3.76 3.85
C SER A 28 12.85 4.64 2.92
N ILE A 29 13.51 5.39 2.04
CA ILE A 29 12.83 6.17 0.99
C ILE A 29 12.23 5.23 -0.05
N SER A 30 12.89 4.11 -0.33
CA SER A 30 12.50 3.16 -1.38
C SER A 30 11.46 2.15 -0.91
N ASP A 31 11.50 1.77 0.36
CA ASP A 31 10.70 0.67 0.90
C ASP A 31 10.47 0.80 2.40
N TYR A 32 9.49 0.07 2.89
CA TYR A 32 9.23 -0.15 4.31
C TYR A 32 8.61 -1.52 4.52
N MET A 33 8.65 -2.00 5.76
CA MET A 33 7.96 -3.20 6.18
C MET A 33 6.82 -2.86 7.13
N PHE A 34 5.75 -3.64 7.07
CA PHE A 34 4.65 -3.52 8.02
C PHE A 34 4.15 -4.88 8.48
N TYR A 35 3.65 -4.91 9.70
CA TYR A 35 2.97 -6.06 10.27
C TYR A 35 1.54 -6.12 9.74
N LEU A 36 1.18 -7.23 9.08
CA LEU A 36 -0.13 -7.42 8.46
C LEU A 36 -1.13 -8.01 9.46
N LYS A 37 -2.22 -7.30 9.68
CA LYS A 37 -3.35 -7.78 10.50
C LYS A 37 -4.22 -8.71 9.67
N LYS A 38 -4.20 -10.03 9.94
CA LYS A 38 -5.06 -11.04 9.27
C LYS A 38 -5.07 -10.90 7.74
N PHE A 39 -4.94 -11.89 6.99
CA PHE A 39 -4.85 -12.04 5.52
C PHE A 39 -5.73 -11.10 4.66
N LYS A 40 -5.60 -9.78 4.86
CA LYS A 40 -6.40 -8.76 4.17
C LYS A 40 -5.73 -8.18 2.92
N ALA A 41 -4.50 -8.58 2.62
CA ALA A 41 -3.73 -8.10 1.48
C ALA A 41 -2.95 -9.23 0.84
N LYS A 42 -2.59 -9.07 -0.42
CA LYS A 42 -1.81 -10.03 -1.22
C LYS A 42 -0.67 -9.34 -1.95
N LYS A 43 0.30 -10.13 -2.41
CA LYS A 43 1.40 -9.64 -3.24
C LYS A 43 0.86 -8.92 -4.48
N GLY A 44 1.38 -7.73 -4.74
CA GLY A 44 0.98 -6.87 -5.84
C GLY A 44 -0.11 -5.85 -5.50
N ASP A 45 -0.76 -5.94 -4.34
CA ASP A 45 -1.71 -4.93 -3.89
C ASP A 45 -1.02 -3.59 -3.67
N ILE A 46 -1.76 -2.50 -3.96
CA ILE A 46 -1.36 -1.14 -3.63
C ILE A 46 -2.00 -0.77 -2.29
N VAL A 47 -1.17 -0.29 -1.38
CA VAL A 47 -1.55 0.10 -0.03
C VAL A 47 -1.21 1.57 0.21
N ALA A 48 -1.86 2.16 1.21
CA ALA A 48 -1.71 3.55 1.59
C ALA A 48 -1.22 3.64 3.04
N ALA A 49 -0.07 4.27 3.26
CA ALA A 49 0.49 4.49 4.60
C ALA A 49 0.29 5.95 5.01
N GLU A 50 -0.27 6.17 6.20
CA GLU A 50 -0.31 7.51 6.80
C GLU A 50 1.07 7.87 7.32
N SER A 51 1.59 9.01 6.90
CA SER A 51 2.93 9.47 7.28
C SER A 51 2.96 10.98 7.45
N LYS A 52 4.03 11.45 8.11
CA LYS A 52 4.32 12.85 8.30
C LYS A 52 5.66 13.17 7.65
N LEU A 53 5.65 14.13 6.74
CA LEU A 53 6.87 14.56 6.06
C LEU A 53 7.26 15.98 6.47
N PRO A 54 8.56 16.22 6.75
CA PRO A 54 9.05 17.58 6.98
C PRO A 54 9.07 18.36 5.65
N THR A 55 8.65 19.61 5.71
CA THR A 55 8.84 20.58 4.61
C THR A 55 10.12 21.38 4.84
N GLY A 56 10.67 21.94 3.76
CA GLY A 56 11.90 22.74 3.83
C GLY A 56 11.83 23.96 4.76
N GLU A 57 10.65 24.36 5.21
CA GLU A 57 10.42 25.47 6.15
C GLU A 57 10.28 25.02 7.63
N GLY A 58 10.66 23.79 7.96
CA GLY A 58 10.52 23.22 9.31
C GLY A 58 9.08 22.89 9.72
N ARG A 59 8.13 22.94 8.80
CA ARG A 59 6.76 22.47 9.00
C ARG A 59 6.67 20.99 8.69
N VAL A 60 5.71 20.32 9.31
CA VAL A 60 5.39 18.92 9.05
C VAL A 60 4.01 18.85 8.41
N ILE A 61 3.90 18.12 7.31
CA ILE A 61 2.64 17.90 6.59
C ILE A 61 2.20 16.44 6.72
N ASP A 62 0.91 16.23 6.88
CA ASP A 62 0.32 14.89 6.83
C ASP A 62 0.17 14.48 5.36
N VAL A 63 0.67 13.30 5.03
CA VAL A 63 0.67 12.76 3.67
C VAL A 63 0.19 11.31 3.66
N ILE A 64 -0.26 10.87 2.50
CA ILE A 64 -0.54 9.46 2.22
C ILE A 64 0.58 8.95 1.32
N VAL A 65 1.38 8.02 1.81
CA VAL A 65 2.41 7.34 1.03
C VAL A 65 1.80 6.10 0.38
N TRP A 66 1.89 6.02 -0.92
CA TRP A 66 1.43 4.91 -1.72
C TRP A 66 2.56 3.93 -1.96
N GLY A 67 2.27 2.64 -1.78
CA GLY A 67 3.25 1.60 -1.97
C GLY A 67 2.64 0.32 -2.51
N ARG A 68 3.47 -0.51 -3.15
CA ARG A 68 3.09 -1.82 -3.67
C ARG A 68 3.70 -2.91 -2.83
N ILE A 69 2.89 -3.88 -2.41
CA ILE A 69 3.36 -5.06 -1.69
C ILE A 69 4.18 -5.93 -2.64
N MET A 70 5.46 -6.10 -2.31
CA MET A 70 6.41 -6.92 -3.09
C MET A 70 6.49 -8.33 -2.57
N GLU A 71 6.38 -8.52 -1.25
CA GLU A 71 6.53 -9.80 -0.59
C GLU A 71 5.71 -9.84 0.69
N ILE A 72 5.26 -11.03 1.05
CA ILE A 72 4.61 -11.32 2.33
C ILE A 72 5.31 -12.55 2.91
N VAL A 73 5.94 -12.38 4.05
CA VAL A 73 6.61 -13.45 4.80
C VAL A 73 5.76 -13.78 6.02
N SER A 74 5.40 -15.04 6.17
CA SER A 74 4.73 -15.54 7.36
C SER A 74 5.74 -16.25 8.24
N THR A 75 5.82 -15.86 9.50
CA THR A 75 6.69 -16.47 10.51
C THR A 75 5.86 -17.00 11.65
N ASN A 76 6.37 -18.02 12.27
CA ASN A 76 5.79 -18.61 13.47
C ASN A 76 6.92 -18.88 14.47
N ASP A 77 6.98 -18.06 15.50
CA ASP A 77 8.06 -18.14 16.49
C ASP A 77 8.00 -19.43 17.34
N PHE A 78 6.88 -20.11 17.35
CA PHE A 78 6.69 -21.38 18.07
C PHE A 78 7.07 -22.61 17.23
N LEU A 79 7.36 -22.42 15.95
CA LEU A 79 7.75 -23.51 15.02
C LEU A 79 9.08 -23.16 14.34
N PRO A 80 10.20 -23.18 15.07
CA PRO A 80 11.51 -23.04 14.44
C PRO A 80 11.76 -24.22 13.49
N ASN A 81 12.62 -24.01 12.50
CA ASN A 81 12.89 -24.98 11.44
C ASN A 81 13.34 -26.34 11.99
N GLU A 82 14.11 -26.37 13.10
CA GLU A 82 14.57 -27.57 13.77
C GLU A 82 13.40 -28.38 14.34
N ALA A 83 12.51 -27.74 15.08
CA ALA A 83 11.31 -28.40 15.63
C ALA A 83 10.39 -28.93 14.53
N THR A 84 10.24 -28.18 13.43
CA THR A 84 9.45 -28.62 12.29
C THR A 84 10.04 -29.88 11.66
N LYS A 85 11.36 -29.97 11.56
CA LYS A 85 12.07 -31.14 11.01
C LYS A 85 11.85 -32.37 11.89
N GLU A 86 12.07 -32.27 13.22
CA GLU A 86 11.89 -33.35 14.17
C GLU A 86 10.44 -33.90 14.13
N LEU A 87 9.46 -33.00 14.19
CA LEU A 87 8.04 -33.40 14.14
C LEU A 87 7.66 -34.09 12.82
N THR A 88 8.29 -33.67 11.71
CA THR A 88 8.09 -34.31 10.41
C THR A 88 8.71 -35.69 10.36
N GLU A 89 9.90 -35.89 10.91
CA GLU A 89 10.56 -37.20 10.99
C GLU A 89 9.76 -38.22 11.85
N GLU A 90 9.07 -37.70 12.87
CA GLU A 90 8.18 -38.50 13.73
C GLU A 90 6.78 -38.74 13.15
N ASN A 91 6.50 -38.27 11.92
CA ASN A 91 5.17 -38.34 11.29
C ASN A 91 4.04 -37.69 12.11
N ILE A 92 4.33 -36.71 12.93
CA ILE A 92 3.34 -35.97 13.72
C ILE A 92 2.71 -34.89 12.83
N SER A 93 1.39 -34.88 12.70
CA SER A 93 0.65 -33.83 12.02
C SER A 93 0.68 -32.56 12.85
N ILE A 94 1.56 -31.64 12.46
CA ILE A 94 1.71 -30.32 13.11
C ILE A 94 0.41 -29.53 13.03
N GLN A 95 -0.30 -29.63 11.90
CA GLN A 95 -1.54 -28.88 11.65
C GLN A 95 -2.66 -29.24 12.64
N ASP A 96 -2.77 -30.48 13.01
CA ASP A 96 -3.86 -30.94 13.89
C ASP A 96 -3.55 -30.70 15.37
N THR A 97 -2.27 -30.59 15.73
CA THR A 97 -1.85 -30.60 17.13
C THR A 97 -1.48 -29.17 17.64
N ILE A 98 -0.86 -28.34 16.83
CA ILE A 98 -0.19 -27.11 17.28
C ILE A 98 -0.77 -25.84 16.63
N LEU A 99 -1.27 -25.90 15.39
CA LEU A 99 -1.74 -24.75 14.66
C LEU A 99 -2.87 -23.92 15.31
N PRO A 100 -3.84 -24.53 16.03
CA PRO A 100 -4.83 -23.74 16.77
C PRO A 100 -4.22 -22.87 17.87
N LEU A 101 -3.01 -23.20 18.33
CA LEU A 101 -2.32 -22.53 19.42
C LEU A 101 -1.24 -21.57 18.91
N THR A 102 -0.88 -21.60 17.63
CA THR A 102 0.21 -20.81 17.08
C THR A 102 -0.31 -19.57 16.37
N LYS A 103 0.25 -18.44 16.74
CA LYS A 103 0.00 -17.14 16.11
C LYS A 103 0.97 -17.00 14.94
N ASN A 104 0.47 -17.10 13.73
CA ASN A 104 1.25 -16.78 12.54
C ASN A 104 1.30 -15.28 12.37
N ASP A 105 2.49 -14.70 12.41
CA ASP A 105 2.75 -13.32 12.15
C ASP A 105 3.12 -13.15 10.68
N SER A 106 2.56 -12.13 10.02
CA SER A 106 2.84 -11.85 8.62
C SER A 106 3.45 -10.47 8.48
N ILE A 107 4.62 -10.41 7.85
CA ILE A 107 5.34 -9.17 7.56
C ILE A 107 5.31 -8.96 6.05
N CYS A 108 4.88 -7.78 5.65
CA CYS A 108 4.85 -7.35 4.25
C CYS A 108 6.00 -6.40 3.97
N THR A 109 6.72 -6.63 2.86
CA THR A 109 7.66 -5.67 2.28
C THR A 109 6.96 -4.87 1.20
N VAL A 110 7.02 -3.56 1.31
CA VAL A 110 6.34 -2.61 0.41
C VAL A 110 7.38 -1.73 -0.27
N LYS A 111 7.28 -1.63 -1.59
CA LYS A 111 8.05 -0.67 -2.39
C LYS A 111 7.24 0.63 -2.51
N ASN A 112 7.86 1.76 -2.15
CA ASN A 112 7.25 3.07 -2.26
C ASN A 112 7.06 3.47 -3.73
N LEU A 113 5.89 4.04 -4.04
CA LEU A 113 5.55 4.60 -5.36
C LEU A 113 5.64 6.13 -5.34
N GLY A 114 5.39 6.75 -4.19
CA GLY A 114 5.33 8.18 -3.98
C GLY A 114 4.29 8.54 -2.93
N TYR A 115 4.06 9.82 -2.74
CA TYR A 115 3.04 10.30 -1.80
C TYR A 115 2.08 11.28 -2.45
N THR A 116 0.92 11.42 -1.85
CA THR A 116 -0.05 12.46 -2.16
C THR A 116 -0.28 13.32 -0.91
N GLU A 117 -0.38 14.63 -1.10
CA GLU A 117 -0.80 15.51 -0.02
C GLU A 117 -2.27 15.26 0.32
N ASN A 118 -2.59 15.23 1.60
CA ASN A 118 -3.95 15.04 2.09
C ASN A 118 -4.76 16.34 2.00
N LEU A 119 -4.92 16.87 0.79
CA LEU A 119 -5.65 18.12 0.56
C LEU A 119 -7.01 17.81 -0.08
N ALA A 120 -8.04 17.96 0.72
CA ALA A 120 -9.43 17.86 0.26
C ALA A 120 -9.67 18.72 -0.97
N GLY A 121 -10.07 18.09 -2.07
CA GLY A 121 -10.48 18.80 -3.30
C GLY A 121 -9.35 19.12 -4.29
N LYS A 122 -8.08 18.85 -3.99
CA LYS A 122 -6.98 18.97 -4.96
C LYS A 122 -6.84 17.71 -5.82
N LYS A 123 -6.24 17.87 -7.01
CA LYS A 123 -5.86 16.79 -7.91
C LYS A 123 -4.93 15.83 -7.14
N MET A 124 -5.21 14.53 -7.17
CA MET A 124 -4.30 13.51 -6.64
C MET A 124 -3.08 13.45 -7.56
N GLU A 125 -2.00 14.11 -7.18
CA GLU A 125 -0.72 14.04 -7.89
C GLU A 125 0.25 13.21 -7.07
N LEU A 126 0.84 12.22 -7.70
CA LEU A 126 1.83 11.36 -7.05
C LEU A 126 3.19 12.04 -7.10
N ILE A 127 3.66 12.46 -5.94
CA ILE A 127 4.94 13.16 -5.76
C ILE A 127 5.99 12.15 -5.31
N PRO A 128 7.21 12.17 -5.88
CA PRO A 128 8.30 11.31 -5.43
C PRO A 128 8.62 11.51 -3.94
N LEU A 129 8.87 10.41 -3.22
CA LEU A 129 9.19 10.45 -1.80
C LEU A 129 10.65 10.87 -1.58
N ASN A 130 10.87 11.88 -0.73
CA ASN A 130 12.20 12.41 -0.41
C ASN A 130 12.65 12.08 1.03
N TYR A 131 11.74 11.58 1.85
CA TYR A 131 11.99 11.19 3.24
C TYR A 131 11.42 9.81 3.50
N PRO A 132 11.98 9.04 4.46
CA PRO A 132 11.42 7.77 4.88
C PRO A 132 9.99 7.92 5.42
N VAL A 133 9.20 6.87 5.27
CA VAL A 133 7.86 6.79 5.87
C VAL A 133 7.98 6.76 7.39
N SER A 134 7.07 7.40 8.10
CA SER A 134 7.11 7.44 9.57
C SER A 134 6.86 6.06 10.17
N PRO A 135 7.80 5.50 10.98
CA PRO A 135 7.56 4.25 11.70
C PRO A 135 6.33 4.34 12.62
N GLY A 136 5.64 3.22 12.82
CA GLY A 136 4.43 3.16 13.62
C GLY A 136 3.17 3.71 12.96
N GLY A 137 3.29 4.24 11.74
CA GLY A 137 2.15 4.71 10.95
C GLY A 137 1.18 3.56 10.58
N ALA A 138 -0.11 3.89 10.46
CA ALA A 138 -1.11 2.93 10.01
C ALA A 138 -1.00 2.67 8.50
N VAL A 139 -1.08 1.40 8.12
CA VAL A 139 -1.20 0.98 6.72
C VAL A 139 -2.64 0.61 6.45
N LYS A 140 -3.20 1.21 5.40
CA LYS A 140 -4.61 1.08 5.03
C LYS A 140 -4.77 0.48 3.65
N TYR A 141 -5.88 -0.20 3.44
CA TYR A 141 -6.28 -0.75 2.15
C TYR A 141 -7.22 0.22 1.45
N PRO A 142 -6.78 0.93 0.40
CA PRO A 142 -7.57 1.96 -0.25
C PRO A 142 -8.78 1.39 -0.97
N SER A 143 -9.85 2.18 -1.12
CA SER A 143 -10.99 1.79 -1.94
C SER A 143 -10.61 1.71 -3.42
N SER A 144 -11.33 0.88 -4.19
CA SER A 144 -11.12 0.77 -5.64
C SER A 144 -11.33 2.10 -6.35
N GLN A 145 -12.27 2.90 -5.87
CA GLN A 145 -12.55 4.24 -6.41
C GLN A 145 -11.38 5.20 -6.20
N ASP A 146 -10.77 5.21 -5.01
CA ASP A 146 -9.67 6.12 -4.71
C ASP A 146 -8.40 5.67 -5.42
N LEU A 147 -8.19 4.34 -5.52
CA LEU A 147 -7.11 3.78 -6.30
C LEU A 147 -7.26 4.10 -7.80
N SER A 148 -8.47 4.00 -8.36
CA SER A 148 -8.76 4.41 -9.74
C SER A 148 -8.50 5.90 -9.95
N LYS A 149 -8.89 6.77 -8.99
CA LYS A 149 -8.58 8.21 -9.06
C LYS A 149 -7.09 8.49 -9.05
N LEU A 150 -6.32 7.76 -8.23
CA LEU A 150 -4.86 7.90 -8.16
C LEU A 150 -4.21 7.50 -9.49
N LEU A 151 -4.53 6.31 -9.99
CA LEU A 151 -3.91 5.76 -11.20
C LEU A 151 -4.28 6.55 -12.45
N ASN A 152 -5.48 7.12 -12.49
CA ASN A 152 -5.99 7.88 -13.63
C ASN A 152 -6.01 9.39 -13.39
N ALA A 153 -5.23 9.90 -12.43
CA ALA A 153 -5.22 11.32 -12.05
C ALA A 153 -4.88 12.26 -13.22
N ASP A 154 -4.01 11.81 -14.12
CA ASP A 154 -3.56 12.57 -15.27
C ASP A 154 -4.47 12.47 -16.52
N MET A 155 -5.58 11.75 -16.44
CA MET A 155 -6.45 11.49 -17.60
C MET A 155 -7.49 12.59 -17.83
N LYS A 156 -7.69 13.54 -16.88
CA LYS A 156 -8.64 14.63 -17.06
C LYS A 156 -8.21 15.56 -18.22
N GLY A 157 -9.10 15.73 -19.19
CA GLY A 157 -8.87 16.59 -20.38
C GLY A 157 -7.95 15.99 -21.42
N LYS A 158 -7.59 14.71 -21.32
CA LYS A 158 -6.83 13.94 -22.30
C LYS A 158 -7.72 12.84 -22.87
N ASN A 159 -7.39 12.36 -24.07
CA ASN A 159 -8.09 11.24 -24.68
C ASN A 159 -7.69 9.92 -24.00
N PRO A 160 -8.47 9.38 -23.03
CA PRO A 160 -8.10 8.18 -22.30
C PRO A 160 -8.33 6.94 -23.15
N ILE A 161 -7.34 6.07 -23.23
CA ILE A 161 -7.45 4.73 -23.81
C ILE A 161 -7.46 3.73 -22.66
N PHE A 162 -8.50 2.90 -22.60
CA PHE A 162 -8.55 1.78 -21.66
C PHE A 162 -7.54 0.71 -22.06
N ILE A 163 -6.65 0.31 -21.15
CA ILE A 163 -5.64 -0.73 -21.40
C ILE A 163 -5.88 -2.01 -20.62
N GLY A 164 -6.75 -2.00 -19.62
CA GLY A 164 -7.08 -3.17 -18.83
C GLY A 164 -7.32 -2.84 -17.36
N ASN A 165 -7.35 -3.89 -16.55
CA ASN A 165 -7.57 -3.79 -15.12
C ASN A 165 -6.27 -4.04 -14.35
N LEU A 166 -6.18 -3.51 -13.13
CA LEU A 166 -5.05 -3.77 -12.25
C LEU A 166 -5.02 -5.27 -11.89
N VAL A 167 -3.89 -5.94 -12.10
CA VAL A 167 -3.76 -7.40 -11.90
C VAL A 167 -4.17 -7.83 -10.49
N ALA A 168 -3.78 -7.07 -9.48
CA ALA A 168 -4.11 -7.35 -8.09
C ALA A 168 -5.57 -7.01 -7.73
N ARG A 169 -6.21 -6.10 -8.48
CA ARG A 169 -7.56 -5.58 -8.24
C ARG A 169 -8.31 -5.42 -9.56
N LYS A 170 -9.02 -6.46 -9.96
CA LYS A 170 -9.75 -6.51 -11.24
C LYS A 170 -10.90 -5.50 -11.38
N ASP A 171 -11.30 -4.90 -10.28
CA ASP A 171 -12.32 -3.85 -10.18
C ASP A 171 -11.75 -2.42 -10.37
N VAL A 172 -10.45 -2.30 -10.67
CA VAL A 172 -9.78 -1.03 -10.91
C VAL A 172 -9.32 -0.93 -12.36
N ASP A 173 -9.97 -0.06 -13.11
CA ASP A 173 -9.65 0.22 -14.51
C ASP A 173 -8.41 1.10 -14.60
N VAL A 174 -7.58 0.82 -15.61
CA VAL A 174 -6.35 1.57 -15.90
C VAL A 174 -6.44 2.15 -17.32
N TYR A 175 -6.18 3.45 -17.40
CA TYR A 175 -6.19 4.21 -18.64
C TYR A 175 -4.83 4.84 -18.91
N VAL A 176 -4.51 5.06 -20.16
CA VAL A 176 -3.36 5.83 -20.63
C VAL A 176 -3.82 6.96 -21.56
N SER A 177 -3.06 8.04 -21.61
CA SER A 177 -3.37 9.15 -22.49
C SER A 177 -2.97 8.84 -23.93
N ALA A 178 -3.93 8.89 -24.87
CA ALA A 178 -3.64 8.78 -26.29
C ALA A 178 -2.64 9.84 -26.75
N ASP A 179 -2.79 11.08 -26.28
CA ASP A 179 -1.93 12.20 -26.67
C ASP A 179 -0.47 11.96 -26.25
N ASN A 180 -0.25 11.37 -25.06
CA ASN A 180 1.08 11.02 -24.61
C ASN A 180 1.68 9.82 -25.37
N MET A 181 0.83 8.90 -25.85
CA MET A 181 1.27 7.77 -26.66
C MET A 181 1.66 8.18 -28.07
N VAL A 182 0.87 9.03 -28.71
CA VAL A 182 1.11 9.48 -30.10
C VAL A 182 2.28 10.45 -30.20
N SER A 183 2.52 11.26 -29.16
CA SER A 183 3.62 12.23 -29.14
C SER A 183 5.02 11.60 -28.94
N ARG A 184 5.10 10.30 -28.67
CA ARG A 184 6.36 9.56 -28.42
C ARG A 184 6.34 8.21 -29.14
N HIS A 185 7.53 7.61 -29.28
CA HIS A 185 7.62 6.25 -29.80
C HIS A 185 7.04 5.26 -28.80
N VAL A 186 6.10 4.43 -29.24
CA VAL A 186 5.51 3.36 -28.44
C VAL A 186 5.93 2.02 -29.01
N LEU A 187 6.51 1.16 -28.17
CA LEU A 187 6.83 -0.22 -28.51
C LEU A 187 5.97 -1.14 -27.64
N VAL A 188 5.17 -1.97 -28.27
CA VAL A 188 4.39 -3.01 -27.61
C VAL A 188 5.04 -4.36 -27.90
N ILE A 189 5.56 -5.03 -26.87
CA ILE A 189 6.15 -6.36 -26.99
C ILE A 189 5.23 -7.34 -26.28
N GLY A 190 4.79 -8.37 -27.03
CA GLY A 190 4.04 -9.50 -26.50
C GLY A 190 4.84 -10.78 -26.69
N MET A 191 4.78 -11.69 -25.71
CA MET A 191 5.18 -13.08 -25.90
C MET A 191 3.92 -13.90 -26.19
N THR A 192 3.96 -14.67 -27.25
CA THR A 192 2.97 -15.69 -27.60
C THR A 192 3.23 -16.98 -26.87
#